data_f09ba32c3f21b998089920b82253e958
#
_entry.id   f09ba32c3f21b998089920b82253e958
#
_cell.length_a   1.000
_cell.length_b   1.000
_cell.length_c   1.000
_cell.angle_alpha   90.00
_cell.angle_beta   90.00
_cell.angle_gamma   90.00
#
_symmetry.space_group_name_H-M   'P 1'
#
loop_
_entity.id
_entity.type
_entity.pdbx_description
1 polymer ?
#
loop_
_entity_poly.entity_id
_entity_poly.type
_entity_poly.pdbx_seq_one_letter_code
_entity_poly.pdbx_strand_id
1 'polypeptide(L)'
;MSHVAVIGAGPIGLEAALDARRRGHDVTVYEACRVGEHFRRYGDVQLFTPFRMIATDLGRRRLEETGIRLPSEEEQLTARQFADRYLAPLALLPELRGSIREGTRVGHIAREGLRKRDGIVAVGDESRAGRPFLLRVEDSRGARFEKADVVLDASGVYGSPNAAGPGGLPAVGEEALGDRIERHLPSVRGEGRARYSGGRVLLLGDGHSAATSLVDLAALAREAGSAPTVHWVHRAVGGDVWPVDSRDPLPARRALLERANAAARSEGWLTRHPGATVLAFETLPSGPVGVTLRGRDGTERRIEVDRVLALVGYRPDLSLSREVHLHLCYASEGPMALASAILAAGPADSASAADCLSQRSHGPDSLRNPEPGFFVIGAKSYGRNPGFLLTIGHEQVRDVLRLVAPAAKSARAA
;
A
#
# COMPACT_ATOMS: atom_id res chain seq x y z
N MET A 1 -4.83 -19.37 -25.24
CA MET A 1 -3.80 -18.78 -24.37
C MET A 1 -4.23 -17.36 -24.09
N SER A 2 -4.56 -17.03 -22.83
CA SER A 2 -5.05 -15.67 -22.51
C SER A 2 -3.87 -14.76 -22.22
N HIS A 3 -3.98 -13.50 -22.62
CA HIS A 3 -3.02 -12.46 -22.23
C HIS A 3 -3.50 -11.79 -20.92
N VAL A 4 -2.67 -11.92 -19.88
CA VAL A 4 -2.92 -11.36 -18.53
C VAL A 4 -2.07 -10.11 -18.34
N ALA A 5 -2.73 -8.98 -18.15
CA ALA A 5 -2.10 -7.73 -17.74
C ALA A 5 -2.08 -7.64 -16.21
N VAL A 6 -0.91 -7.51 -15.62
CA VAL A 6 -0.72 -7.28 -14.18
C VAL A 6 -0.28 -5.84 -13.97
N ILE A 7 -0.98 -5.08 -13.13
CA ILE A 7 -0.66 -3.67 -12.85
C ILE A 7 0.03 -3.59 -11.50
N GLY A 8 1.31 -3.20 -11.53
CA GLY A 8 2.20 -3.10 -10.38
C GLY A 8 3.14 -4.31 -10.25
N ALA A 9 4.44 -4.05 -10.10
CA ALA A 9 5.49 -5.02 -9.86
C ALA A 9 5.92 -5.05 -8.38
N GLY A 10 4.97 -4.95 -7.47
CA GLY A 10 5.13 -5.26 -6.06
C GLY A 10 5.07 -6.77 -5.81
N PRO A 11 5.13 -7.21 -4.54
CA PRO A 11 5.15 -8.64 -4.20
C PRO A 11 3.96 -9.40 -4.77
N ILE A 12 2.75 -8.86 -4.68
CA ILE A 12 1.54 -9.54 -5.16
C ILE A 12 1.50 -9.61 -6.69
N GLY A 13 1.92 -8.52 -7.38
CA GLY A 13 1.94 -8.50 -8.84
C GLY A 13 2.98 -9.45 -9.43
N LEU A 14 4.18 -9.53 -8.86
CA LEU A 14 5.23 -10.44 -9.32
C LEU A 14 4.84 -11.91 -9.12
N GLU A 15 4.28 -12.25 -7.96
CA GLU A 15 3.79 -13.61 -7.68
C GLU A 15 2.62 -13.99 -8.59
N ALA A 16 1.71 -13.04 -8.87
CA ALA A 16 0.62 -13.25 -9.82
C ALA A 16 1.15 -13.51 -11.24
N ALA A 17 2.15 -12.75 -11.66
CA ALA A 17 2.78 -12.91 -12.96
C ALA A 17 3.47 -14.28 -13.08
N LEU A 18 4.21 -14.68 -12.04
CA LEU A 18 4.93 -15.98 -12.02
C LEU A 18 3.95 -17.16 -12.06
N ASP A 19 2.90 -17.15 -11.24
CA ASP A 19 1.91 -18.24 -11.23
C ASP A 19 1.08 -18.26 -12.53
N ALA A 20 0.72 -17.12 -13.11
CA ALA A 20 0.03 -17.04 -14.39
C ALA A 20 0.88 -17.61 -15.54
N ARG A 21 2.17 -17.28 -15.60
CA ARG A 21 3.12 -17.86 -16.57
C ARG A 21 3.21 -19.38 -16.44
N ARG A 22 3.29 -19.89 -15.23
CA ARG A 22 3.32 -21.35 -14.99
C ARG A 22 2.04 -22.05 -15.42
N ARG A 23 0.91 -21.39 -15.39
CA ARG A 23 -0.36 -21.90 -15.90
C ARG A 23 -0.50 -21.78 -17.42
N GLY A 24 0.54 -21.28 -18.11
CA GLY A 24 0.60 -21.17 -19.56
C GLY A 24 -0.07 -19.94 -20.14
N HIS A 25 -0.32 -18.90 -19.34
CA HIS A 25 -0.79 -17.61 -19.83
C HIS A 25 0.37 -16.77 -20.38
N ASP A 26 0.07 -15.91 -21.35
CA ASP A 26 0.95 -14.80 -21.68
C ASP A 26 0.76 -13.67 -20.66
N VAL A 27 1.86 -13.03 -20.21
CA VAL A 27 1.80 -12.08 -19.13
C VAL A 27 2.59 -10.82 -19.47
N THR A 28 1.98 -9.66 -19.23
CA THR A 28 2.68 -8.36 -19.18
C THR A 28 2.45 -7.71 -17.83
N VAL A 29 3.53 -7.36 -17.14
CA VAL A 29 3.50 -6.58 -15.90
C VAL A 29 3.83 -5.13 -16.22
N TYR A 30 2.94 -4.23 -15.85
CA TYR A 30 3.13 -2.78 -16.00
C TYR A 30 3.50 -2.18 -14.65
N GLU A 31 4.70 -1.63 -14.55
CA GLU A 31 5.19 -0.98 -13.35
C GLU A 31 5.50 0.50 -13.64
N ALA A 32 4.88 1.39 -12.91
CA ALA A 32 5.02 2.83 -13.13
C ALA A 32 6.43 3.37 -12.83
N CYS A 33 7.16 2.70 -11.96
CA CYS A 33 8.52 3.06 -11.54
C CYS A 33 9.46 1.87 -11.76
N ARG A 34 9.98 1.28 -10.68
CA ARG A 34 10.86 0.10 -10.66
C ARG A 34 10.21 -1.02 -9.86
N VAL A 35 10.63 -2.24 -10.14
CA VAL A 35 10.25 -3.40 -9.34
C VAL A 35 10.46 -3.13 -7.84
N GLY A 36 9.40 -3.35 -7.05
CA GLY A 36 9.43 -3.17 -5.61
C GLY A 36 9.60 -1.72 -5.14
N GLU A 37 9.33 -0.73 -5.97
CA GLU A 37 9.58 0.70 -5.67
C GLU A 37 9.00 1.14 -4.32
N HIS A 38 7.79 0.74 -3.97
CA HIS A 38 7.19 1.13 -2.70
C HIS A 38 7.97 0.59 -1.50
N PHE A 39 8.51 -0.63 -1.57
CA PHE A 39 9.37 -1.19 -0.54
C PHE A 39 10.74 -0.48 -0.49
N ARG A 40 11.29 -0.07 -1.63
CA ARG A 40 12.52 0.73 -1.67
C ARG A 40 12.33 2.10 -1.02
N ARG A 41 11.19 2.75 -1.28
CA ARG A 41 10.83 4.03 -0.64
C ARG A 41 10.53 3.88 0.85
N TYR A 42 9.97 2.75 1.26
CA TYR A 42 9.79 2.42 2.67
C TYR A 42 11.13 2.19 3.39
N GLY A 43 12.17 1.84 2.64
CA GLY A 43 13.56 1.93 3.03
C GLY A 43 13.96 0.94 4.12
N ASP A 44 14.64 1.44 5.16
CA ASP A 44 15.23 0.62 6.21
C ASP A 44 14.24 0.28 7.35
N VAL A 45 12.94 0.52 7.12
CA VAL A 45 11.89 0.15 8.06
C VAL A 45 11.80 -1.37 8.17
N GLN A 46 11.85 -1.87 9.41
CA GLN A 46 11.72 -3.28 9.73
C GLN A 46 10.33 -3.79 9.39
N LEU A 47 10.23 -4.84 8.58
CA LEU A 47 8.99 -5.57 8.38
C LEU A 47 8.69 -6.41 9.62
N PHE A 48 7.45 -6.40 10.09
CA PHE A 48 7.08 -7.11 11.32
C PHE A 48 6.98 -8.62 11.13
N THR A 49 6.69 -9.05 9.90
CA THR A 49 6.50 -10.46 9.55
C THR A 49 7.82 -11.09 9.07
N PRO A 50 8.11 -12.34 9.46
CA PRO A 50 9.30 -13.06 8.99
C PRO A 50 9.22 -13.38 7.49
N PHE A 51 10.38 -13.67 6.88
CA PHE A 51 10.51 -13.90 5.44
C PHE A 51 9.54 -14.96 4.90
N ARG A 52 9.35 -16.07 5.62
CA ARG A 52 8.39 -17.13 5.22
C ARG A 52 6.95 -16.64 5.02
N MET A 53 6.55 -15.53 5.63
CA MET A 53 5.20 -14.97 5.52
C MET A 53 5.06 -13.93 4.40
N ILE A 54 6.18 -13.40 3.91
CA ILE A 54 6.18 -12.34 2.89
C ILE A 54 6.61 -12.84 1.51
N ALA A 55 7.05 -14.09 1.41
CA ALA A 55 7.44 -14.78 0.19
C ALA A 55 6.57 -16.04 -0.03
N THR A 56 6.28 -16.40 -1.28
CA THR A 56 5.54 -17.62 -1.59
C THR A 56 6.47 -18.82 -1.68
N ASP A 57 5.93 -20.04 -1.47
CA ASP A 57 6.67 -21.28 -1.72
C ASP A 57 7.09 -21.42 -3.18
N LEU A 58 6.26 -20.91 -4.09
CA LEU A 58 6.56 -20.89 -5.52
C LEU A 58 7.77 -20.00 -5.81
N GLY A 59 7.72 -18.73 -5.39
CA GLY A 59 8.79 -17.76 -5.62
C GLY A 59 10.11 -18.22 -4.99
N ARG A 60 10.06 -18.70 -3.73
CA ARG A 60 11.25 -19.21 -3.02
C ARG A 60 11.90 -20.36 -3.80
N ARG A 61 11.14 -21.41 -4.13
CA ARG A 61 11.63 -22.57 -4.85
C ARG A 61 12.24 -22.21 -6.21
N ARG A 62 11.57 -21.33 -6.97
CA ARG A 62 12.09 -20.92 -8.29
C ARG A 62 13.41 -20.16 -8.18
N LEU A 63 13.56 -19.32 -7.18
CA LEU A 63 14.83 -18.60 -6.92
C LEU A 63 15.93 -19.56 -6.49
N GLU A 64 15.66 -20.50 -5.60
CA GLU A 64 16.61 -21.52 -5.15
C GLU A 64 17.11 -22.39 -6.34
N GLU A 65 16.21 -22.78 -7.25
CA GLU A 65 16.55 -23.52 -8.48
C GLU A 65 17.48 -22.72 -9.41
N THR A 66 17.51 -21.39 -9.30
CA THR A 66 18.48 -20.55 -10.04
C THR A 66 19.78 -20.28 -9.27
N GLY A 67 19.95 -20.90 -8.10
CA GLY A 67 21.14 -20.73 -7.25
C GLY A 67 21.14 -19.45 -6.39
N ILE A 68 20.03 -18.75 -6.33
CA ILE A 68 19.91 -17.55 -5.48
C ILE A 68 19.81 -17.97 -4.01
N ARG A 69 20.71 -17.42 -3.17
CA ARG A 69 20.66 -17.62 -1.72
C ARG A 69 19.59 -16.72 -1.11
N LEU A 70 18.52 -17.33 -0.59
CA LEU A 70 17.43 -16.62 0.07
C LEU A 70 17.74 -16.29 1.55
N PRO A 71 17.02 -15.31 2.12
CA PRO A 71 16.96 -15.12 3.56
C PRO A 71 16.47 -16.38 4.29
N SER A 72 16.85 -16.55 5.55
CA SER A 72 16.29 -17.64 6.36
C SER A 72 14.79 -17.41 6.62
N GLU A 73 14.03 -18.47 6.85
CA GLU A 73 12.56 -18.39 6.99
C GLU A 73 12.10 -17.43 8.09
N GLU A 74 12.81 -17.41 9.21
CA GLU A 74 12.49 -16.55 10.37
C GLU A 74 13.18 -15.17 10.32
N GLU A 75 13.97 -14.90 9.29
CA GLU A 75 14.67 -13.62 9.15
C GLU A 75 13.66 -12.49 8.95
N GLN A 76 13.77 -11.46 9.76
CA GLN A 76 13.02 -10.23 9.60
C GLN A 76 13.82 -9.25 8.75
N LEU A 77 13.30 -8.91 7.59
CA LEU A 77 13.93 -8.02 6.64
C LEU A 77 13.48 -6.57 6.84
N THR A 78 14.34 -5.63 6.47
CA THR A 78 13.84 -4.29 6.17
C THR A 78 13.11 -4.32 4.81
N ALA A 79 12.31 -3.29 4.56
CA ALA A 79 11.59 -3.18 3.30
C ALA A 79 12.56 -3.14 2.10
N ARG A 80 13.67 -2.41 2.21
CA ARG A 80 14.74 -2.36 1.20
C ARG A 80 15.37 -3.73 0.97
N GLN A 81 15.70 -4.45 2.06
CA GLN A 81 16.25 -5.81 1.96
C GLN A 81 15.27 -6.77 1.27
N PHE A 82 13.97 -6.68 1.54
CA PHE A 82 12.97 -7.49 0.86
C PHE A 82 12.90 -7.17 -0.63
N ALA A 83 12.94 -5.89 -1.00
CA ALA A 83 12.99 -5.49 -2.40
C ALA A 83 14.25 -6.02 -3.11
N ASP A 84 15.42 -5.92 -2.47
CA ASP A 84 16.70 -6.26 -3.10
C ASP A 84 17.01 -7.76 -3.09
N ARG A 85 16.66 -8.47 -2.00
CA ARG A 85 17.01 -9.89 -1.82
C ARG A 85 15.92 -10.86 -2.29
N TYR A 86 14.68 -10.37 -2.55
CA TYR A 86 13.59 -11.22 -3.01
C TYR A 86 12.90 -10.68 -4.27
N LEU A 87 12.35 -9.45 -4.23
CA LEU A 87 11.53 -8.96 -5.36
C LEU A 87 12.35 -8.73 -6.64
N ALA A 88 13.52 -8.13 -6.53
CA ALA A 88 14.37 -7.89 -7.69
C ALA A 88 14.88 -9.20 -8.31
N PRO A 89 15.40 -10.19 -7.55
CA PRO A 89 15.70 -11.52 -8.08
C PRO A 89 14.50 -12.23 -8.70
N LEU A 90 13.30 -12.13 -8.06
CA LEU A 90 12.07 -12.75 -8.58
C LEU A 90 11.71 -12.22 -9.97
N ALA A 91 11.84 -10.90 -10.18
CA ALA A 91 11.60 -10.27 -11.46
C ALA A 91 12.56 -10.69 -12.58
N LEU A 92 13.74 -11.20 -12.21
CA LEU A 92 14.76 -11.67 -13.15
C LEU A 92 14.63 -13.16 -13.52
N LEU A 93 13.66 -13.87 -12.93
CA LEU A 93 13.42 -15.27 -13.27
C LEU A 93 13.19 -15.45 -14.78
N PRO A 94 13.67 -16.57 -15.38
CA PRO A 94 13.50 -16.84 -16.81
C PRO A 94 12.05 -16.74 -17.29
N GLU A 95 11.09 -17.15 -16.46
CA GLU A 95 9.66 -17.09 -16.76
C GLU A 95 9.12 -15.66 -16.92
N LEU A 96 9.72 -14.70 -16.24
CA LEU A 96 9.30 -13.29 -16.25
C LEU A 96 10.15 -12.43 -17.19
N ARG A 97 11.18 -13.01 -17.82
CA ARG A 97 12.06 -12.28 -18.75
C ARG A 97 11.25 -11.67 -19.90
N GLY A 98 11.36 -10.36 -20.07
CA GLY A 98 10.64 -9.60 -21.10
C GLY A 98 9.15 -9.35 -20.82
N SER A 99 8.63 -9.87 -19.69
CA SER A 99 7.23 -9.64 -19.30
C SER A 99 7.04 -8.37 -18.47
N ILE A 100 8.09 -7.86 -17.82
CA ILE A 100 7.99 -6.70 -16.91
C ILE A 100 8.40 -5.44 -17.66
N ARG A 101 7.55 -4.43 -17.62
CA ARG A 101 7.75 -3.11 -18.23
C ARG A 101 7.82 -2.04 -17.13
N GLU A 102 9.01 -1.77 -16.66
CA GLU A 102 9.28 -0.68 -15.74
C GLU A 102 9.12 0.68 -16.42
N GLY A 103 8.87 1.73 -15.65
CA GLY A 103 8.64 3.09 -16.18
C GLY A 103 7.38 3.18 -17.06
N THR A 104 6.45 2.21 -16.94
CA THR A 104 5.23 2.14 -17.76
C THR A 104 4.00 2.24 -16.86
N ARG A 105 3.31 3.36 -16.93
CA ARG A 105 2.09 3.64 -16.14
C ARG A 105 0.84 3.24 -16.92
N VAL A 106 -0.05 2.48 -16.30
CA VAL A 106 -1.42 2.31 -16.78
C VAL A 106 -2.27 3.42 -16.18
N GLY A 107 -2.82 4.29 -17.02
CA GLY A 107 -3.64 5.42 -16.59
C GLY A 107 -5.14 5.14 -16.64
N HIS A 108 -5.59 4.36 -17.62
CA HIS A 108 -7.01 4.06 -17.83
C HIS A 108 -7.20 2.64 -18.38
N ILE A 109 -8.34 2.03 -18.01
CA ILE A 109 -8.75 0.72 -18.47
C ILE A 109 -10.21 0.78 -18.88
N ALA A 110 -10.53 0.20 -20.04
CA ALA A 110 -11.90 0.06 -20.57
C ALA A 110 -12.04 -1.28 -21.29
N ARG A 111 -13.25 -1.62 -21.70
CA ARG A 111 -13.50 -2.69 -22.67
C ARG A 111 -13.43 -2.14 -24.10
N GLU A 112 -12.76 -2.86 -24.98
CA GLU A 112 -12.63 -2.44 -26.38
C GLU A 112 -14.01 -2.32 -27.04
N GLY A 113 -14.29 -1.14 -27.57
CA GLY A 113 -15.52 -0.84 -28.28
C GLY A 113 -16.78 -0.74 -27.43
N LEU A 114 -16.67 -0.74 -26.08
CA LEU A 114 -17.78 -0.60 -25.17
C LEU A 114 -17.58 0.60 -24.23
N ARG A 115 -18.66 1.31 -23.96
CA ARG A 115 -18.71 2.31 -22.89
C ARG A 115 -19.11 1.65 -21.58
N LYS A 116 -18.84 2.29 -20.46
CA LYS A 116 -19.25 1.78 -19.14
C LYS A 116 -20.74 1.48 -19.05
N ARG A 117 -21.60 2.31 -19.66
CA ARG A 117 -23.06 2.13 -19.64
C ARG A 117 -23.57 0.97 -20.51
N ASP A 118 -22.77 0.49 -21.45
CA ASP A 118 -23.17 -0.59 -22.35
C ASP A 118 -23.15 -1.90 -21.56
N GLY A 119 -24.24 -2.70 -21.70
CA GLY A 119 -24.42 -3.95 -20.95
C GLY A 119 -25.05 -3.80 -19.55
N ILE A 120 -25.38 -2.59 -19.10
CA ILE A 120 -26.11 -2.41 -17.82
C ILE A 120 -27.56 -2.90 -17.91
N VAL A 121 -28.17 -2.83 -19.06
CA VAL A 121 -29.63 -3.11 -19.27
C VAL A 121 -29.92 -4.60 -19.44
N ALA A 122 -28.91 -5.40 -19.82
CA ALA A 122 -29.04 -6.84 -20.01
C ALA A 122 -28.28 -7.58 -18.92
N VAL A 123 -28.98 -8.05 -17.90
CA VAL A 123 -28.42 -9.00 -16.92
C VAL A 123 -28.02 -10.26 -17.69
N GLY A 124 -26.71 -10.57 -17.72
CA GLY A 124 -26.17 -11.71 -18.46
C GLY A 124 -25.70 -11.38 -19.88
N ASP A 125 -25.51 -10.11 -20.24
CA ASP A 125 -24.89 -9.75 -21.50
C ASP A 125 -23.40 -10.20 -21.52
N GLU A 126 -23.18 -11.35 -22.17
CA GLU A 126 -21.82 -11.92 -22.38
C GLU A 126 -20.96 -11.05 -23.32
N SER A 127 -21.51 -9.99 -23.91
CA SER A 127 -20.81 -9.12 -24.86
C SER A 127 -19.54 -8.51 -24.27
N ARG A 128 -19.53 -8.21 -22.95
CA ARG A 128 -18.36 -7.69 -22.27
C ARG A 128 -17.27 -8.77 -22.08
N ALA A 129 -17.66 -9.99 -21.73
CA ALA A 129 -16.73 -11.10 -21.51
C ALA A 129 -15.96 -11.49 -22.78
N GLY A 130 -16.59 -11.37 -23.94
CA GLY A 130 -16.01 -11.72 -25.26
C GLY A 130 -15.06 -10.64 -25.83
N ARG A 131 -14.91 -9.49 -25.18
CA ARG A 131 -14.03 -8.41 -25.67
C ARG A 131 -12.79 -8.24 -24.80
N PRO A 132 -11.61 -7.94 -25.38
CA PRO A 132 -10.44 -7.67 -24.60
C PRO A 132 -10.57 -6.34 -23.84
N PHE A 133 -9.78 -6.21 -22.78
CA PHE A 133 -9.53 -4.91 -22.16
C PHE A 133 -8.64 -4.07 -23.05
N LEU A 134 -8.88 -2.76 -23.05
CA LEU A 134 -8.05 -1.74 -23.66
C LEU A 134 -7.41 -0.93 -22.54
N LEU A 135 -6.08 -1.00 -22.43
CA LEU A 135 -5.28 -0.28 -21.43
C LEU A 135 -4.60 0.90 -22.10
N ARG A 136 -4.81 2.12 -21.58
CA ARG A 136 -4.00 3.27 -21.96
C ARG A 136 -2.76 3.28 -21.09
N VAL A 137 -1.64 2.95 -21.70
CA VAL A 137 -0.32 2.92 -21.05
C VAL A 137 0.50 4.11 -21.48
N GLU A 138 1.44 4.55 -20.64
CA GLU A 138 2.34 5.68 -20.91
C GLU A 138 3.73 5.40 -20.35
N ASP A 139 4.72 5.57 -21.17
CA ASP A 139 6.16 5.46 -20.84
C ASP A 139 6.96 6.56 -21.55
N SER A 140 8.29 6.48 -21.53
CA SER A 140 9.19 7.44 -22.19
C SER A 140 8.98 7.58 -23.71
N ARG A 141 8.30 6.62 -24.36
CA ARG A 141 7.96 6.63 -25.79
C ARG A 141 6.60 7.29 -26.04
N GLY A 142 5.89 7.72 -25.01
CA GLY A 142 4.59 8.33 -25.05
C GLY A 142 3.43 7.39 -24.70
N ALA A 143 2.21 7.90 -24.87
CA ALA A 143 0.98 7.19 -24.58
C ALA A 143 0.52 6.31 -25.75
N ARG A 144 0.03 5.10 -25.45
CA ARG A 144 -0.52 4.16 -26.44
C ARG A 144 -1.58 3.25 -25.82
N PHE A 145 -2.29 2.54 -26.67
CA PHE A 145 -3.24 1.50 -26.22
C PHE A 145 -2.65 0.11 -26.39
N GLU A 146 -2.84 -0.71 -25.37
CA GLU A 146 -2.51 -2.14 -25.37
C GLU A 146 -3.73 -2.97 -24.96
N LYS A 147 -3.75 -4.24 -25.34
CA LYS A 147 -4.88 -5.14 -25.09
C LYS A 147 -4.52 -6.25 -24.12
N ALA A 148 -5.50 -6.71 -23.35
CA ALA A 148 -5.39 -7.91 -22.51
C ALA A 148 -6.75 -8.59 -22.37
N ASP A 149 -6.75 -9.91 -22.16
CA ASP A 149 -7.97 -10.67 -21.91
C ASP A 149 -8.38 -10.60 -20.43
N VAL A 150 -7.39 -10.52 -19.54
CA VAL A 150 -7.55 -10.47 -18.10
C VAL A 150 -6.71 -9.34 -17.53
N VAL A 151 -7.22 -8.63 -16.54
CA VAL A 151 -6.48 -7.59 -15.81
C VAL A 151 -6.46 -7.90 -14.32
N LEU A 152 -5.25 -7.95 -13.74
CA LEU A 152 -5.01 -8.06 -12.32
C LEU A 152 -4.47 -6.72 -11.80
N ASP A 153 -5.31 -5.96 -11.10
CA ASP A 153 -4.89 -4.70 -10.48
C ASP A 153 -4.26 -4.96 -9.12
N ALA A 154 -2.93 -5.06 -9.10
CA ALA A 154 -2.07 -5.21 -7.94
C ALA A 154 -1.28 -3.93 -7.62
N SER A 155 -1.79 -2.76 -8.05
CA SER A 155 -1.08 -1.47 -7.95
C SER A 155 -0.92 -0.94 -6.52
N GLY A 156 -1.61 -1.55 -5.54
CA GLY A 156 -1.52 -1.19 -4.12
C GLY A 156 -2.18 0.15 -3.79
N VAL A 157 -1.82 0.72 -2.64
CA VAL A 157 -2.39 1.99 -2.13
C VAL A 157 -1.33 3.05 -1.82
N TYR A 158 -0.05 2.68 -1.79
CA TYR A 158 1.04 3.55 -1.33
C TYR A 158 1.22 4.81 -2.18
N GLY A 159 0.83 4.77 -3.46
CA GLY A 159 0.84 5.93 -4.36
C GLY A 159 -0.27 6.96 -4.11
N SER A 160 -1.23 6.67 -3.21
CA SER A 160 -2.41 7.51 -2.96
C SER A 160 -2.61 7.78 -1.46
N PRO A 161 -1.78 8.67 -0.88
CA PRO A 161 -1.88 9.03 0.52
C PRO A 161 -3.18 9.80 0.82
N ASN A 162 -3.68 9.63 2.05
CA ASN A 162 -4.81 10.41 2.53
C ASN A 162 -4.42 11.87 2.79
N ALA A 163 -5.40 12.75 2.74
CA ALA A 163 -5.24 14.15 3.09
C ALA A 163 -5.13 14.37 4.61
N ALA A 164 -4.51 15.48 5.01
CA ALA A 164 -4.16 15.78 6.40
C ALA A 164 -5.27 16.51 7.18
N GLY A 165 -6.29 17.00 6.50
CA GLY A 165 -7.34 17.82 7.10
C GLY A 165 -8.51 17.05 7.70
N PRO A 166 -9.56 17.76 8.12
CA PRO A 166 -10.68 17.21 8.87
C PRO A 166 -11.50 16.22 8.03
N GLY A 167 -11.87 15.09 8.64
CA GLY A 167 -12.72 14.09 7.99
C GLY A 167 -12.13 13.43 6.73
N GLY A 168 -10.80 13.58 6.51
CA GLY A 168 -10.12 13.07 5.30
C GLY A 168 -10.16 14.04 4.11
N LEU A 169 -10.63 15.25 4.31
CA LEU A 169 -10.54 16.35 3.33
C LEU A 169 -9.11 16.94 3.34
N PRO A 170 -8.63 17.54 2.25
CA PRO A 170 -7.43 18.36 2.31
C PRO A 170 -7.61 19.52 3.28
N ALA A 171 -6.60 19.80 4.10
CA ALA A 171 -6.57 21.03 4.86
C ALA A 171 -6.42 22.23 3.91
N VAL A 172 -6.96 23.40 4.29
CA VAL A 172 -6.81 24.60 3.47
C VAL A 172 -5.32 24.88 3.25
N GLY A 173 -4.90 25.05 2.02
CA GLY A 173 -3.50 25.30 1.65
C GLY A 173 -2.58 24.07 1.65
N GLU A 174 -3.09 22.85 1.89
CA GLU A 174 -2.30 21.61 1.92
C GLU A 174 -1.56 21.35 0.60
N GLU A 175 -2.22 21.61 -0.54
CA GLU A 175 -1.65 21.38 -1.86
C GLU A 175 -0.46 22.31 -2.17
N ALA A 176 -0.43 23.48 -1.57
CA ALA A 176 0.62 24.48 -1.77
C ALA A 176 1.93 24.15 -1.01
N LEU A 177 1.92 23.16 -0.12
CA LEU A 177 3.11 22.81 0.68
C LEU A 177 4.24 22.17 -0.12
N GLY A 178 3.94 21.57 -1.28
CA GLY A 178 4.94 20.90 -2.12
C GLY A 178 5.75 19.85 -1.34
N ASP A 179 7.07 19.98 -1.33
CA ASP A 179 8.01 19.08 -0.67
C ASP A 179 8.13 19.27 0.86
N ARG A 180 7.42 20.24 1.43
CA ARG A 180 7.39 20.48 2.88
C ARG A 180 6.47 19.52 3.63
N ILE A 181 5.56 18.85 2.91
CA ILE A 181 4.70 17.81 3.47
C ILE A 181 5.15 16.44 2.97
N GLU A 182 5.57 15.60 3.88
CA GLU A 182 5.93 14.21 3.61
C GLU A 182 4.76 13.30 4.01
N ARG A 183 4.26 12.51 3.04
CA ARG A 183 3.12 11.60 3.23
C ARG A 183 3.54 10.14 3.34
N HIS A 184 4.81 9.88 3.11
CA HIS A 184 5.45 8.59 3.26
C HIS A 184 6.38 8.59 4.46
N LEU A 185 6.67 7.41 4.99
CA LEU A 185 7.56 7.29 6.13
C LEU A 185 8.97 7.79 5.76
N PRO A 186 9.48 8.84 6.42
CA PRO A 186 10.78 9.39 6.11
C PRO A 186 11.91 8.60 6.77
N SER A 187 13.09 8.65 6.18
CA SER A 187 14.33 8.16 6.81
C SER A 187 14.88 9.23 7.78
N VAL A 188 14.24 9.38 8.93
CA VAL A 188 14.58 10.44 9.91
C VAL A 188 16.03 10.35 10.39
N ARG A 189 16.57 9.14 10.58
CA ARG A 189 17.93 8.90 11.06
C ARG A 189 18.96 8.66 9.97
N GLY A 190 18.50 8.43 8.73
CA GLY A 190 19.34 8.21 7.56
C GLY A 190 19.47 9.47 6.69
N GLU A 191 19.16 9.34 5.41
CA GLU A 191 19.30 10.39 4.38
C GLU A 191 18.54 11.68 4.71
N GLY A 192 17.41 11.56 5.43
CA GLY A 192 16.59 12.70 5.84
C GLY A 192 17.06 13.42 7.11
N ARG A 193 18.07 12.90 7.81
CA ARG A 193 18.48 13.39 9.13
C ARG A 193 18.63 14.91 9.22
N ALA A 194 19.31 15.52 8.25
CA ALA A 194 19.56 16.96 8.22
C ALA A 194 18.27 17.81 8.16
N ARG A 195 17.17 17.24 7.69
CA ARG A 195 15.87 17.94 7.59
C ARG A 195 15.12 18.02 8.92
N TYR A 196 15.49 17.15 9.87
CA TYR A 196 14.80 17.01 11.16
C TYR A 196 15.65 17.47 12.35
N SER A 197 16.99 17.42 12.23
CA SER A 197 17.91 17.86 13.31
C SER A 197 17.71 19.34 13.63
N GLY A 198 17.34 19.64 14.87
CA GLY A 198 17.07 20.99 15.35
C GLY A 198 15.83 21.69 14.74
N GLY A 199 15.12 21.00 13.84
CA GLY A 199 13.95 21.56 13.15
C GLY A 199 12.66 21.45 13.95
N ARG A 200 11.66 22.24 13.54
CA ARG A 200 10.29 22.18 14.06
C ARG A 200 9.47 21.24 13.15
N VAL A 201 8.91 20.20 13.71
CA VAL A 201 8.21 19.13 12.97
C VAL A 201 6.77 19.01 13.44
N LEU A 202 5.83 18.98 12.49
CA LEU A 202 4.48 18.52 12.76
C LEU A 202 4.38 17.04 12.36
N LEU A 203 4.06 16.17 13.31
CA LEU A 203 3.73 14.77 13.07
C LEU A 203 2.21 14.57 13.14
N LEU A 204 1.60 14.07 12.07
CA LEU A 204 0.17 13.74 12.00
C LEU A 204 -0.03 12.25 11.88
N GLY A 205 -0.86 11.68 12.74
CA GLY A 205 -1.24 10.27 12.69
C GLY A 205 -0.93 9.49 13.96
N ASP A 206 -1.55 8.33 14.07
CA ASP A 206 -1.46 7.40 15.19
C ASP A 206 -1.29 5.93 14.74
N GLY A 207 -0.91 5.70 13.49
CA GLY A 207 -0.56 4.37 12.98
C GLY A 207 0.90 3.98 13.23
N HIS A 208 1.29 2.78 12.77
CA HIS A 208 2.66 2.26 12.92
C HIS A 208 3.73 3.18 12.30
N SER A 209 3.41 3.86 11.19
CA SER A 209 4.31 4.83 10.57
C SER A 209 4.59 6.02 11.49
N ALA A 210 3.56 6.53 12.17
CA ALA A 210 3.73 7.59 13.16
C ALA A 210 4.52 7.09 14.38
N ALA A 211 4.29 5.86 14.84
CA ALA A 211 5.06 5.23 15.91
C ALA A 211 6.55 5.13 15.55
N THR A 212 6.86 4.68 14.33
CA THR A 212 8.25 4.60 13.82
C THR A 212 8.90 5.98 13.78
N SER A 213 8.24 6.97 13.19
CA SER A 213 8.78 8.34 13.12
C SER A 213 8.97 8.95 14.51
N LEU A 214 8.04 8.70 15.44
CA LEU A 214 8.16 9.23 16.80
C LEU A 214 9.37 8.62 17.54
N VAL A 215 9.63 7.31 17.37
CA VAL A 215 10.82 6.64 17.93
C VAL A 215 12.10 7.21 17.33
N ASP A 216 12.13 7.46 16.03
CA ASP A 216 13.30 8.02 15.36
C ASP A 216 13.55 9.48 15.74
N LEU A 217 12.51 10.31 15.85
CA LEU A 217 12.60 11.69 16.33
C LEU A 217 13.04 11.74 17.80
N ALA A 218 12.57 10.80 18.64
CA ALA A 218 13.03 10.68 20.02
C ALA A 218 14.51 10.29 20.11
N ALA A 219 15.02 9.50 19.17
CA ALA A 219 16.44 9.20 19.10
C ALA A 219 17.26 10.43 18.74
N LEU A 220 16.81 11.25 17.77
CA LEU A 220 17.45 12.54 17.46
C LEU A 220 17.41 13.51 18.64
N ALA A 221 16.32 13.54 19.41
CA ALA A 221 16.17 14.42 20.55
C ALA A 221 17.19 14.14 21.70
N ARG A 222 17.71 12.90 21.75
CA ARG A 222 18.76 12.51 22.71
C ARG A 222 20.18 12.86 22.26
N GLU A 223 20.35 13.19 20.99
CA GLU A 223 21.64 13.57 20.44
C GLU A 223 21.93 15.05 20.65
N ALA A 224 23.07 15.39 21.24
CA ALA A 224 23.44 16.76 21.53
C ALA A 224 23.43 17.64 20.27
N GLY A 225 22.76 18.78 20.33
CA GLY A 225 22.66 19.75 19.23
C GLY A 225 21.74 19.34 18.08
N SER A 226 21.02 18.20 18.20
CA SER A 226 20.14 17.69 17.13
C SER A 226 18.67 17.57 17.53
N ALA A 227 18.29 18.00 18.73
CA ALA A 227 16.93 17.86 19.27
C ALA A 227 15.90 18.63 18.42
N PRO A 228 14.96 17.95 17.77
CA PRO A 228 13.84 18.61 17.10
C PRO A 228 12.83 19.13 18.12
N THR A 229 12.00 20.08 17.70
CA THR A 229 10.76 20.43 18.42
C THR A 229 9.60 19.81 17.65
N VAL A 230 8.86 18.88 18.27
CA VAL A 230 7.81 18.11 17.61
C VAL A 230 6.45 18.47 18.17
N HIS A 231 5.53 18.87 17.29
CA HIS A 231 4.10 18.91 17.55
C HIS A 231 3.45 17.65 16.99
N TRP A 232 2.80 16.85 17.83
CA TRP A 232 2.20 15.60 17.41
C TRP A 232 0.68 15.62 17.55
N VAL A 233 -0.02 15.57 16.42
CA VAL A 233 -1.49 15.50 16.32
C VAL A 233 -1.91 14.05 16.13
N HIS A 234 -2.75 13.55 17.02
CA HIS A 234 -3.26 12.17 16.99
C HIS A 234 -4.71 12.10 17.52
N ARG A 235 -5.44 11.05 17.12
CA ARG A 235 -6.86 10.90 17.47
C ARG A 235 -7.08 10.38 18.89
N ALA A 236 -6.18 9.53 19.38
CA ALA A 236 -6.32 8.91 20.69
C ALA A 236 -6.37 9.94 21.81
N VAL A 237 -7.27 9.75 22.76
CA VAL A 237 -7.49 10.67 23.89
C VAL A 237 -7.39 9.88 25.18
N GLY A 238 -6.41 10.24 26.00
CA GLY A 238 -6.09 9.54 27.24
C GLY A 238 -5.27 8.25 27.04
N GLY A 239 -4.52 7.87 28.06
CA GLY A 239 -3.73 6.63 28.09
C GLY A 239 -2.61 6.57 27.03
N ASP A 240 -2.16 5.36 26.78
CA ASP A 240 -1.21 5.05 25.71
C ASP A 240 -1.91 5.13 24.35
N VAL A 241 -1.23 5.74 23.37
CA VAL A 241 -1.79 5.89 22.02
C VAL A 241 -1.87 4.55 21.31
N TRP A 242 -0.90 3.69 21.57
CA TRP A 242 -0.84 2.35 20.99
C TRP A 242 -1.04 1.29 22.06
N PRO A 243 -2.20 0.59 22.07
CA PRO A 243 -2.38 -0.58 22.91
C PRO A 243 -1.29 -1.63 22.64
N VAL A 244 -0.67 -2.15 23.68
CA VAL A 244 0.35 -3.21 23.59
C VAL A 244 -0.25 -4.51 24.14
N ASP A 245 -0.36 -5.53 23.29
CA ASP A 245 -0.74 -6.87 23.72
C ASP A 245 0.53 -7.71 23.96
N SER A 246 0.70 -8.22 25.17
CA SER A 246 1.81 -9.11 25.51
C SER A 246 1.81 -10.42 24.72
N ARG A 247 0.65 -10.82 24.17
CA ARG A 247 0.46 -12.00 23.33
C ARG A 247 0.65 -11.72 21.84
N ASP A 248 1.03 -10.48 21.44
CA ASP A 248 1.26 -10.16 20.04
C ASP A 248 2.27 -11.15 19.43
N PRO A 249 1.88 -11.93 18.40
CA PRO A 249 2.75 -12.92 17.77
C PRO A 249 3.88 -12.28 16.95
N LEU A 250 3.90 -10.95 16.80
CA LEU A 250 4.90 -10.19 16.07
C LEU A 250 5.78 -9.37 17.05
N PRO A 251 6.87 -9.95 17.58
CA PRO A 251 7.69 -9.30 18.60
C PRO A 251 8.22 -7.93 18.19
N ALA A 252 8.58 -7.75 16.92
CA ALA A 252 9.08 -6.47 16.40
C ALA A 252 8.00 -5.38 16.43
N ARG A 253 6.73 -5.73 16.14
CA ARG A 253 5.59 -4.81 16.23
C ARG A 253 5.39 -4.37 17.67
N ARG A 254 5.31 -5.33 18.61
CA ARG A 254 5.17 -5.05 20.03
C ARG A 254 6.29 -4.14 20.53
N ALA A 255 7.54 -4.48 20.26
CA ALA A 255 8.69 -3.67 20.67
C ALA A 255 8.67 -2.24 20.09
N LEU A 256 8.18 -2.06 18.87
CA LEU A 256 7.97 -0.72 18.31
C LEU A 256 6.95 0.08 19.12
N LEU A 257 5.79 -0.51 19.41
CA LEU A 257 4.70 0.18 20.12
C LEU A 257 5.08 0.52 21.57
N GLU A 258 5.81 -0.37 22.26
CA GLU A 258 6.37 -0.11 23.59
C GLU A 258 7.31 1.10 23.56
N ARG A 259 8.26 1.14 22.61
CA ARG A 259 9.19 2.27 22.44
C ARG A 259 8.47 3.54 22.04
N ALA A 260 7.45 3.47 21.19
CA ALA A 260 6.70 4.63 20.76
C ALA A 260 5.88 5.24 21.92
N ASN A 261 5.24 4.40 22.75
CA ASN A 261 4.57 4.87 23.96
C ASN A 261 5.55 5.48 24.97
N ALA A 262 6.75 4.91 25.13
CA ALA A 262 7.79 5.50 25.96
C ALA A 262 8.25 6.87 25.41
N ALA A 263 8.43 6.99 24.10
CA ALA A 263 8.77 8.26 23.45
C ALA A 263 7.64 9.30 23.60
N ALA A 264 6.38 8.86 23.53
CA ALA A 264 5.20 9.71 23.69
C ALA A 264 5.06 10.35 25.09
N ARG A 265 5.72 9.76 26.10
CA ARG A 265 5.74 10.28 27.48
C ARG A 265 6.94 11.21 27.74
N SER A 266 7.84 11.38 26.77
CA SER A 266 9.03 12.24 26.92
C SER A 266 8.63 13.72 26.93
N GLU A 267 9.34 14.48 27.78
CA GLU A 267 9.15 15.92 27.92
C GLU A 267 10.24 16.71 27.20
N GLY A 268 9.96 17.99 26.96
CA GLY A 268 10.95 18.97 26.50
C GLY A 268 11.04 19.13 24.98
N TRP A 269 10.94 18.08 24.20
CA TRP A 269 11.04 18.12 22.71
C TRP A 269 9.70 17.85 22.01
N LEU A 270 8.71 17.27 22.70
CA LEU A 270 7.45 16.80 22.17
C LEU A 270 6.26 17.54 22.82
N THR A 271 5.42 18.16 21.98
CA THR A 271 4.12 18.69 22.38
C THR A 271 3.01 17.87 21.74
N ARG A 272 2.16 17.22 22.55
CA ARG A 272 1.04 16.39 22.07
C ARG A 272 -0.22 17.23 21.90
N HIS A 273 -0.98 16.96 20.84
CA HIS A 273 -2.29 17.55 20.52
C HIS A 273 -3.34 16.45 20.34
N PRO A 274 -3.80 15.79 21.44
CA PRO A 274 -4.74 14.68 21.37
C PRO A 274 -6.11 15.12 20.88
N GLY A 275 -6.64 14.43 19.85
CA GLY A 275 -7.95 14.73 19.27
C GLY A 275 -8.02 16.05 18.50
N ALA A 276 -6.91 16.74 18.31
CA ALA A 276 -6.88 17.94 17.49
C ALA A 276 -6.95 17.60 15.99
N THR A 277 -7.35 18.58 15.19
CA THR A 277 -7.48 18.49 13.74
C THR A 277 -6.74 19.65 13.08
N VAL A 278 -6.07 19.38 11.97
CA VAL A 278 -5.43 20.40 11.14
C VAL A 278 -6.49 21.04 10.25
N LEU A 279 -6.67 22.36 10.33
CA LEU A 279 -7.61 23.09 9.49
C LEU A 279 -6.94 23.70 8.27
N ALA A 280 -5.76 24.28 8.46
CA ALA A 280 -5.09 25.02 7.42
C ALA A 280 -3.56 24.95 7.54
N PHE A 281 -2.92 25.07 6.39
CA PHE A 281 -1.50 25.32 6.22
C PHE A 281 -1.30 26.64 5.47
N GLU A 282 -0.29 27.40 5.87
CA GLU A 282 0.10 28.64 5.21
C GLU A 282 1.63 28.68 5.08
N THR A 283 2.11 28.93 3.89
CA THR A 283 3.54 29.21 3.69
C THR A 283 3.82 30.64 4.11
N LEU A 284 4.61 30.81 5.17
CA LEU A 284 4.95 32.13 5.68
C LEU A 284 6.10 32.77 4.86
N PRO A 285 6.13 34.12 4.76
CA PRO A 285 7.23 34.82 4.05
C PRO A 285 8.61 34.50 4.62
N SER A 286 8.70 34.21 5.93
CA SER A 286 9.94 33.80 6.62
C SER A 286 10.41 32.38 6.32
N GLY A 287 9.66 31.61 5.54
CA GLY A 287 10.02 30.25 5.12
C GLY A 287 9.30 29.11 5.85
N PRO A 288 8.95 29.12 7.10
CA PRO A 288 8.23 28.05 7.81
C PRO A 288 6.76 27.93 7.34
N VAL A 289 6.12 26.84 7.77
CA VAL A 289 4.70 26.56 7.55
C VAL A 289 3.93 26.97 8.80
N GLY A 290 3.01 27.92 8.66
CA GLY A 290 1.98 28.20 9.67
C GLY A 290 0.93 27.10 9.64
N VAL A 291 0.57 26.55 10.78
CA VAL A 291 -0.43 25.49 10.91
C VAL A 291 -1.52 25.92 11.88
N THR A 292 -2.77 25.89 11.43
CA THR A 292 -3.94 26.12 12.29
C THR A 292 -4.47 24.78 12.75
N LEU A 293 -4.43 24.56 14.06
CA LEU A 293 -4.98 23.38 14.73
C LEU A 293 -6.29 23.75 15.44
N ARG A 294 -7.30 22.88 15.36
CA ARG A 294 -8.51 22.97 16.17
C ARG A 294 -8.52 21.85 17.19
N GLY A 295 -8.55 22.20 18.46
CA GLY A 295 -8.72 21.28 19.58
C GLY A 295 -10.13 20.70 19.65
N ARG A 296 -10.33 19.67 20.47
CA ARG A 296 -11.66 19.07 20.71
C ARG A 296 -12.67 20.03 21.35
N ASP A 297 -12.19 20.99 22.13
CA ASP A 297 -12.96 22.06 22.75
C ASP A 297 -13.35 23.18 21.76
N GLY A 298 -12.98 23.03 20.49
CA GLY A 298 -13.21 24.01 19.44
C GLY A 298 -12.20 25.15 19.41
N THR A 299 -11.26 25.23 20.35
CA THR A 299 -10.23 26.28 20.36
C THR A 299 -9.27 26.12 19.20
N GLU A 300 -8.93 27.23 18.55
CA GLU A 300 -7.95 27.25 17.49
C GLU A 300 -6.60 27.73 18.02
N ARG A 301 -5.55 27.07 17.56
CA ARG A 301 -4.16 27.43 17.86
C ARG A 301 -3.36 27.50 16.58
N ARG A 302 -2.50 28.48 16.48
CA ARG A 302 -1.51 28.59 15.41
C ARG A 302 -0.15 28.18 15.93
N ILE A 303 0.52 27.31 15.18
CA ILE A 303 1.90 26.89 15.41
C ILE A 303 2.70 27.09 14.14
N GLU A 304 4.01 27.13 14.25
CA GLU A 304 4.92 27.21 13.11
C GLU A 304 5.83 26.01 13.09
N VAL A 305 5.99 25.40 11.90
CA VAL A 305 6.84 24.22 11.69
C VAL A 305 7.66 24.36 10.41
N ASP A 306 8.75 23.64 10.34
CA ASP A 306 9.61 23.62 9.15
C ASP A 306 9.21 22.46 8.22
N ARG A 307 8.69 21.37 8.79
CA ARG A 307 8.27 20.15 8.08
C ARG A 307 6.98 19.58 8.63
N VAL A 308 6.21 18.96 7.73
CA VAL A 308 4.96 18.25 8.07
C VAL A 308 5.13 16.77 7.68
N LEU A 309 4.96 15.87 8.64
CA LEU A 309 4.89 14.43 8.43
C LEU A 309 3.43 14.01 8.53
N ALA A 310 2.74 13.92 7.39
CA ALA A 310 1.32 13.53 7.32
C ALA A 310 1.20 12.01 7.14
N LEU A 311 1.41 11.25 8.22
CA LEU A 311 1.39 9.78 8.21
C LEU A 311 -0.02 9.26 8.57
N VAL A 312 -0.99 9.71 7.79
CA VAL A 312 -2.43 9.49 8.01
C VAL A 312 -3.00 8.33 7.18
N GLY A 313 -2.14 7.49 6.63
CA GLY A 313 -2.50 6.30 5.86
C GLY A 313 -2.75 6.58 4.38
N TYR A 314 -3.31 5.57 3.70
CA TYR A 314 -3.46 5.55 2.24
C TYR A 314 -4.86 5.10 1.85
N ARG A 315 -5.21 5.34 0.58
CA ARG A 315 -6.46 4.90 -0.03
C ARG A 315 -6.19 4.31 -1.43
N PRO A 316 -7.09 3.47 -1.97
CA PRO A 316 -6.94 2.98 -3.34
C PRO A 316 -7.10 4.13 -4.35
N ASP A 317 -6.24 4.15 -5.38
CA ASP A 317 -6.48 4.94 -6.58
C ASP A 317 -7.42 4.18 -7.50
N LEU A 318 -8.66 4.67 -7.61
CA LEU A 318 -9.72 4.08 -8.44
C LEU A 318 -9.82 4.73 -9.82
N SER A 319 -8.98 5.72 -10.13
CA SER A 319 -9.07 6.49 -11.36
C SER A 319 -8.89 5.64 -12.61
N LEU A 320 -7.98 4.66 -12.57
CA LEU A 320 -7.69 3.78 -13.71
C LEU A 320 -8.86 2.86 -14.11
N SER A 321 -9.75 2.53 -13.19
CA SER A 321 -10.86 1.60 -13.38
C SER A 321 -12.23 2.28 -13.57
N ARG A 322 -12.26 3.59 -13.85
CA ARG A 322 -13.52 4.34 -13.98
C ARG A 322 -14.44 3.81 -15.06
N GLU A 323 -13.90 3.25 -16.15
CA GLU A 323 -14.66 2.73 -17.27
C GLU A 323 -14.94 1.23 -17.20
N VAL A 324 -14.63 0.59 -16.06
CA VAL A 324 -14.90 -0.83 -15.78
C VAL A 324 -16.11 -0.98 -14.85
N HIS A 325 -16.83 -2.09 -14.98
CA HIS A 325 -17.93 -2.43 -14.07
C HIS A 325 -17.40 -2.97 -12.74
N LEU A 326 -16.80 -2.08 -11.94
CA LEU A 326 -16.30 -2.40 -10.61
C LEU A 326 -17.34 -2.02 -9.55
N HIS A 327 -17.84 -3.03 -8.83
CA HIS A 327 -18.77 -2.81 -7.72
C HIS A 327 -17.97 -2.57 -6.45
N LEU A 328 -17.97 -1.34 -5.97
CA LEU A 328 -17.20 -0.89 -4.82
C LEU A 328 -18.10 -0.67 -3.60
N CYS A 329 -17.58 -1.03 -2.43
CA CYS A 329 -18.13 -0.56 -1.18
C CYS A 329 -17.82 0.94 -1.02
N TYR A 330 -18.87 1.75 -0.93
CA TYR A 330 -18.72 3.20 -0.84
C TYR A 330 -17.99 3.66 0.42
N ALA A 331 -18.02 2.87 1.51
CA ALA A 331 -17.37 3.21 2.77
C ALA A 331 -15.88 2.81 2.80
N SER A 332 -15.56 1.58 2.36
CA SER A 332 -14.20 1.06 2.37
C SER A 332 -13.42 1.35 1.09
N GLU A 333 -14.09 1.72 -0.02
CA GLU A 333 -13.49 1.87 -1.35
C GLU A 333 -12.85 0.57 -1.91
N GLY A 334 -13.09 -0.57 -1.27
CA GLY A 334 -12.69 -1.89 -1.77
C GLY A 334 -13.81 -2.57 -2.59
N PRO A 335 -13.51 -3.65 -3.35
CA PRO A 335 -14.52 -4.46 -4.03
C PRO A 335 -15.59 -4.94 -3.06
N MET A 336 -16.89 -4.78 -3.45
CA MET A 336 -18.01 -4.96 -2.53
C MET A 336 -18.09 -6.37 -1.96
N ALA A 337 -17.88 -7.40 -2.77
CA ALA A 337 -17.97 -8.78 -2.31
C ALA A 337 -16.91 -9.07 -1.21
N LEU A 338 -15.68 -8.62 -1.42
CA LEU A 338 -14.62 -8.77 -0.42
C LEU A 338 -14.87 -7.89 0.81
N ALA A 339 -15.29 -6.64 0.61
CA ALA A 339 -15.63 -5.74 1.73
C ALA A 339 -16.73 -6.31 2.61
N SER A 340 -17.77 -6.90 2.01
CA SER A 340 -18.85 -7.58 2.73
C SER A 340 -18.35 -8.80 3.50
N ALA A 341 -17.47 -9.60 2.91
CA ALA A 341 -16.89 -10.77 3.56
C ALA A 341 -16.00 -10.38 4.76
N ILE A 342 -15.19 -9.32 4.61
CA ILE A 342 -14.37 -8.78 5.72
C ILE A 342 -15.27 -8.26 6.85
N LEU A 343 -16.36 -7.54 6.52
CA LEU A 343 -17.31 -7.03 7.53
C LEU A 343 -18.06 -8.17 8.25
N ALA A 344 -18.45 -9.21 7.50
CA ALA A 344 -19.13 -10.38 8.07
C ALA A 344 -18.25 -11.21 9.01
N ALA A 345 -16.94 -11.22 8.78
CA ALA A 345 -15.96 -11.85 9.67
C ALA A 345 -15.82 -11.11 11.01
N GLY A 346 -16.46 -9.95 11.14
CA GLY A 346 -16.38 -9.08 12.31
C GLY A 346 -15.11 -8.23 12.33
N PRO A 347 -15.02 -7.26 13.24
CA PRO A 347 -13.74 -6.64 13.51
C PRO A 347 -12.82 -7.78 13.93
N ALA A 348 -11.73 -7.98 13.22
CA ALA A 348 -10.58 -8.68 13.79
C ALA A 348 -10.34 -7.94 15.09
N ASP A 349 -10.78 -8.57 16.19
CA ASP A 349 -10.78 -7.94 17.49
C ASP A 349 -9.41 -7.33 17.66
N SER A 350 -9.36 -6.02 17.76
CA SER A 350 -8.13 -5.27 18.08
C SER A 350 -7.51 -5.75 19.39
N ALA A 351 -8.18 -6.68 20.07
CA ALA A 351 -7.81 -7.32 21.32
C ALA A 351 -7.01 -8.63 21.17
N SER A 352 -6.93 -9.27 19.99
CA SER A 352 -6.05 -10.44 19.87
C SER A 352 -5.13 -10.32 18.66
N ALA A 353 -3.90 -9.89 18.92
CA ALA A 353 -2.81 -9.91 17.97
C ALA A 353 -2.54 -11.32 17.37
N ALA A 354 -2.98 -12.38 18.05
CA ALA A 354 -2.96 -13.76 17.57
C ALA A 354 -3.83 -13.97 16.33
N ASP A 355 -4.91 -13.17 16.17
CA ASP A 355 -5.90 -13.36 15.12
C ASP A 355 -5.45 -12.80 13.76
N CYS A 356 -4.55 -11.80 13.73
CA CYS A 356 -4.09 -11.24 12.46
C CYS A 356 -3.24 -12.23 11.63
N LEU A 357 -2.57 -13.19 12.24
CA LEU A 357 -1.80 -14.22 11.51
C LEU A 357 -2.67 -15.38 11.04
N SER A 358 -3.86 -15.57 11.62
CA SER A 358 -4.83 -16.59 11.21
C SER A 358 -5.74 -16.14 10.06
N GLN A 359 -5.69 -14.88 9.66
CA GLN A 359 -6.48 -14.36 8.54
C GLN A 359 -6.19 -15.13 7.25
N ARG A 360 -7.28 -15.45 6.51
CA ARG A 360 -7.24 -16.16 5.23
C ARG A 360 -7.92 -15.32 4.15
N SER A 361 -7.66 -15.66 2.88
CA SER A 361 -8.48 -15.16 1.79
C SER A 361 -9.93 -15.60 2.00
N HIS A 362 -10.86 -14.73 1.64
CA HIS A 362 -12.30 -15.05 1.70
C HIS A 362 -12.78 -15.90 0.50
N GLY A 363 -11.85 -16.51 -0.21
CA GLY A 363 -12.09 -17.38 -1.35
C GLY A 363 -12.32 -16.63 -2.68
N PRO A 364 -12.34 -17.38 -3.80
CA PRO A 364 -12.33 -16.79 -5.14
C PRO A 364 -13.58 -15.96 -5.45
N ASP A 365 -14.74 -16.32 -4.92
CA ASP A 365 -15.99 -15.59 -5.22
C ASP A 365 -16.00 -14.18 -4.61
N SER A 366 -15.29 -13.96 -3.51
CA SER A 366 -15.12 -12.63 -2.91
C SER A 366 -14.32 -11.67 -3.80
N LEU A 367 -13.55 -12.20 -4.75
CA LEU A 367 -12.69 -11.41 -5.66
C LEU A 367 -13.36 -11.13 -7.01
N ARG A 368 -14.56 -11.68 -7.24
CA ARG A 368 -15.32 -11.42 -8.47
C ARG A 368 -15.88 -10.00 -8.50
N ASN A 369 -15.86 -9.42 -9.68
CA ASN A 369 -16.50 -8.15 -9.99
C ASN A 369 -17.52 -8.35 -11.12
N PRO A 370 -18.50 -7.43 -11.29
CA PRO A 370 -19.40 -7.44 -12.44
C PRO A 370 -18.67 -7.38 -13.79
N GLU A 371 -17.46 -6.84 -13.83
CA GLU A 371 -16.58 -6.86 -15.01
C GLU A 371 -15.86 -8.20 -15.13
N PRO A 372 -16.21 -9.07 -16.09
CA PRO A 372 -15.55 -10.36 -16.23
C PRO A 372 -14.06 -10.22 -16.54
N GLY A 373 -13.20 -10.96 -15.84
CA GLY A 373 -11.74 -10.94 -16.07
C GLY A 373 -11.01 -9.72 -15.50
N PHE A 374 -11.70 -8.86 -14.75
CA PHE A 374 -11.06 -7.76 -14.01
C PHE A 374 -11.04 -8.06 -12.51
N PHE A 375 -9.86 -8.06 -11.90
CA PHE A 375 -9.68 -8.38 -10.48
C PHE A 375 -8.82 -7.34 -9.79
N VAL A 376 -9.22 -6.93 -8.59
CA VAL A 376 -8.42 -6.11 -7.69
C VAL A 376 -7.85 -7.01 -6.62
N ILE A 377 -6.53 -7.05 -6.48
CA ILE A 377 -5.82 -7.92 -5.55
C ILE A 377 -4.79 -7.15 -4.72
N GLY A 378 -4.29 -7.78 -3.67
CA GLY A 378 -3.32 -7.16 -2.78
C GLY A 378 -3.93 -6.07 -1.90
N ALA A 379 -3.12 -5.17 -1.39
CA ALA A 379 -3.54 -4.11 -0.45
C ALA A 379 -4.70 -3.25 -1.01
N LYS A 380 -4.75 -3.04 -2.32
CA LYS A 380 -5.82 -2.27 -2.97
C LYS A 380 -7.18 -2.90 -2.80
N SER A 381 -7.28 -4.23 -2.79
CA SER A 381 -8.54 -4.95 -2.60
C SER A 381 -9.16 -4.74 -1.21
N TYR A 382 -8.35 -4.38 -0.22
CA TYR A 382 -8.81 -4.05 1.13
C TYR A 382 -9.32 -2.60 1.26
N GLY A 383 -9.16 -1.80 0.19
CA GLY A 383 -9.62 -0.42 0.20
C GLY A 383 -8.90 0.41 1.27
N ARG A 384 -9.67 1.05 2.14
CA ARG A 384 -9.17 1.83 3.28
C ARG A 384 -8.86 0.99 4.52
N ASN A 385 -9.11 -0.33 4.51
CA ASN A 385 -8.82 -1.20 5.63
C ASN A 385 -7.31 -1.46 5.72
N PRO A 386 -6.62 -1.11 6.82
CA PRO A 386 -5.18 -1.29 6.97
C PRO A 386 -4.78 -2.73 7.32
N GLY A 387 -5.74 -3.64 7.52
CA GLY A 387 -5.51 -5.02 8.00
C GLY A 387 -4.97 -5.99 6.94
N PHE A 388 -4.56 -5.52 5.75
CA PHE A 388 -4.00 -6.38 4.72
C PHE A 388 -2.63 -6.94 5.10
N LEU A 389 -2.45 -8.25 4.88
CA LEU A 389 -1.17 -8.95 5.00
C LEU A 389 -0.76 -9.57 3.65
N LEU A 390 0.55 -9.67 3.38
CA LEU A 390 1.06 -10.26 2.13
C LEU A 390 0.62 -11.72 1.96
N THR A 391 0.52 -12.49 3.04
CA THR A 391 -0.01 -13.87 3.01
C THR A 391 -1.40 -13.94 2.40
N ILE A 392 -2.28 -13.00 2.76
CA ILE A 392 -3.64 -12.90 2.18
C ILE A 392 -3.56 -12.61 0.68
N GLY A 393 -2.70 -11.67 0.29
CA GLY A 393 -2.52 -11.35 -1.13
C GLY A 393 -2.01 -12.52 -1.95
N HIS A 394 -1.12 -13.34 -1.39
CA HIS A 394 -0.66 -14.58 -2.03
C HIS A 394 -1.78 -15.61 -2.17
N GLU A 395 -2.69 -15.70 -1.21
CA GLU A 395 -3.89 -16.53 -1.33
C GLU A 395 -4.84 -15.99 -2.41
N GLN A 396 -5.06 -14.68 -2.45
CA GLN A 396 -5.85 -14.02 -3.50
C GLN A 396 -5.31 -14.32 -4.90
N VAL A 397 -3.99 -14.32 -5.10
CA VAL A 397 -3.36 -14.70 -6.37
C VAL A 397 -3.79 -16.10 -6.79
N ARG A 398 -3.69 -17.08 -5.89
CA ARG A 398 -4.11 -18.45 -6.17
C ARG A 398 -5.60 -18.56 -6.48
N ASP A 399 -6.43 -17.83 -5.75
CA ASP A 399 -7.88 -17.83 -5.91
C ASP A 399 -8.29 -17.21 -7.24
N VAL A 400 -7.76 -16.04 -7.59
CA VAL A 400 -8.05 -15.38 -8.87
C VAL A 400 -7.62 -16.23 -10.06
N LEU A 401 -6.42 -16.83 -10.01
CA LEU A 401 -5.93 -17.65 -11.12
C LEU A 401 -6.66 -18.99 -11.27
N ARG A 402 -7.49 -19.40 -10.31
CA ARG A 402 -8.47 -20.48 -10.49
C ARG A 402 -9.71 -20.01 -11.29
N LEU A 403 -10.05 -18.72 -11.23
CA LEU A 403 -11.15 -18.13 -11.98
C LEU A 403 -10.77 -17.78 -13.42
N VAL A 404 -9.49 -17.58 -13.68
CA VAL A 404 -8.99 -17.38 -15.05
C VAL A 404 -8.96 -18.73 -15.76
N ALA A 405 -9.65 -18.80 -16.90
CA ALA A 405 -9.71 -20.05 -17.68
C ALA A 405 -8.30 -20.56 -17.99
N PRO A 406 -8.04 -21.87 -17.82
CA PRO A 406 -6.74 -22.43 -18.18
C PRO A 406 -6.42 -22.16 -19.65
N ALA A 407 -5.15 -21.84 -19.94
CA ALA A 407 -4.70 -21.73 -21.31
C ALA A 407 -5.05 -23.03 -22.07
N ALA A 408 -5.80 -22.93 -23.14
CA ALA A 408 -6.07 -24.11 -23.98
C ALA A 408 -4.73 -24.76 -24.36
N LYS A 409 -4.54 -26.02 -23.99
CA LYS A 409 -3.37 -26.76 -24.43
C LYS A 409 -3.41 -26.73 -25.97
N SER A 410 -2.46 -26.02 -26.59
CA SER A 410 -2.28 -26.13 -28.02
C SER A 410 -2.04 -27.60 -28.30
N ALA A 411 -2.97 -28.29 -28.98
CA ALA A 411 -2.70 -29.55 -29.61
C ALA A 411 -1.56 -29.26 -30.62
N ARG A 412 -0.32 -29.53 -30.24
CA ARG A 412 0.73 -29.68 -31.24
C ARG A 412 0.30 -30.84 -32.07
N ALA A 413 -0.23 -30.53 -33.26
CA ALA A 413 -0.36 -31.53 -34.31
C ALA A 413 1.01 -32.15 -34.54
N ALA A 414 1.03 -33.46 -34.40
CA ALA A 414 2.16 -34.32 -34.73
C ALA A 414 2.49 -34.25 -36.23
#